data_604b69d6aee539d3bd0766243e1fd80e
#
_entry.id   604b69d6aee539d3bd0766243e1fd80e
#
_cell.length_a   1.000
_cell.length_b   1.000
_cell.length_c   1.000
_cell.angle_alpha   90.00
_cell.angle_beta   90.00
_cell.angle_gamma   90.00
#
_symmetry.space_group_name_H-M   'P 1'
#
loop_
_entity.id
_entity.type
_entity.pdbx_description
1 polymer ?
#
loop_
_entity_poly.entity_id
_entity_poly.type
_entity_poly.pdbx_seq_one_letter_code
_entity_poly.pdbx_strand_id
1 'polypeptide(L)'
;MKKGMKMKFNNIILGATTLLSVCMSGTAKAQVGKPFIHDPSTIMECDGKYYTFGTGGGGLISEDGWVWNGGAVRPNGGAAPDALKIGDRYLVAFGSTGGGLGGGHDGKINTMWNKTLDPKSPDFKFSESIVVASSENMEDCDAIDPGLLLDPTDGRLWLSYGTYFGYIRLVELDPKTGKRVEGNKALNIGIDCEATDLIYKDGWYYLLGTHGTCCDGANSTYNIVCGRSKKVTGPYLDNMGRDMLEGGGKMVVAAGGRVTGPGHFGRMVLGDGIEKMSCHYEADLDQSGRSVLAIRPLLWKNGWPVAGEHFKEGTYEIESQRRGYALELSVDFVRMAGGMRGMSRNSDEPIKSIPSQQLADVIDTWPTGNIGVRIGDYMFRPHQKWTITAVPEAGGYLGGPYFKIVIEGTDRALAATADAEVISVPAFTGAPEQLWRIDQLTDGTYRIMPKVVPNSNEKLVLMSSGDSTPTLGTFDMNSDNSKWDFKAH
;
A
#
# COMPACT_ATOMS: atom_id res chain seq x y z
N MET A 1 30.81 -55.74 59.17
CA MET A 1 31.45 -55.86 57.84
C MET A 1 30.42 -56.20 56.77
N LYS A 2 29.93 -55.28 56.04
CA LYS A 2 29.16 -55.52 54.78
C LYS A 2 29.57 -54.44 53.75
N LYS A 3 30.21 -54.85 52.67
CA LYS A 3 30.62 -54.07 51.55
C LYS A 3 29.37 -53.73 50.73
N GLY A 4 29.07 -52.44 50.52
CA GLY A 4 28.08 -51.99 49.59
C GLY A 4 28.68 -51.73 48.24
N MET A 5 28.12 -52.37 47.25
CA MET A 5 28.48 -52.22 45.80
C MET A 5 27.75 -51.05 45.23
N LYS A 6 28.51 -50.05 44.75
CA LYS A 6 27.96 -48.87 44.00
C LYS A 6 27.75 -49.25 42.55
N MET A 7 26.50 -49.30 42.10
CA MET A 7 26.14 -49.33 40.66
C MET A 7 26.18 -47.92 40.12
N LYS A 8 26.99 -47.73 39.08
CA LYS A 8 26.97 -46.49 38.23
C LYS A 8 25.85 -46.63 37.23
N PHE A 9 24.85 -45.77 37.29
CA PHE A 9 23.90 -45.57 36.19
C PHE A 9 24.46 -44.54 35.25
N ASN A 10 24.72 -44.94 34.02
CA ASN A 10 24.98 -44.03 32.90
C ASN A 10 23.63 -43.52 32.37
N ASN A 11 23.35 -42.27 32.60
CA ASN A 11 22.22 -41.59 31.98
C ASN A 11 22.63 -41.18 30.56
N ILE A 12 22.10 -41.91 29.58
CA ILE A 12 22.06 -41.46 28.17
C ILE A 12 20.87 -40.50 28.06
N ILE A 13 21.16 -39.20 28.01
CA ILE A 13 20.14 -38.18 27.66
C ILE A 13 20.05 -38.17 26.15
N LEU A 14 19.02 -38.80 25.62
CA LEU A 14 18.60 -38.60 24.19
C LEU A 14 17.90 -37.24 24.14
N GLY A 15 18.62 -36.25 23.67
CA GLY A 15 18.05 -34.93 23.36
C GLY A 15 17.16 -35.00 22.11
N ALA A 16 15.87 -35.14 22.29
CA ALA A 16 14.91 -34.88 21.24
C ALA A 16 14.76 -33.36 21.08
N THR A 17 15.48 -32.81 20.12
CA THR A 17 15.27 -31.41 19.67
C THR A 17 14.00 -31.37 18.84
N THR A 18 12.87 -31.11 19.49
CA THR A 18 11.64 -30.79 18.81
C THR A 18 11.83 -29.38 18.22
N LEU A 19 12.10 -29.25 16.94
CA LEU A 19 11.94 -28.00 16.22
C LEU A 19 10.44 -27.69 16.24
N LEU A 20 10.00 -26.83 17.16
CA LEU A 20 8.75 -26.12 17.00
C LEU A 20 8.94 -25.13 15.86
N SER A 21 8.49 -25.52 14.67
CA SER A 21 8.24 -24.58 13.58
C SER A 21 7.07 -23.71 14.01
N VAL A 22 7.36 -22.60 14.67
CA VAL A 22 6.38 -21.54 14.89
C VAL A 22 6.14 -20.96 13.50
N CYS A 23 5.06 -21.38 12.84
CA CYS A 23 4.50 -20.64 11.73
C CYS A 23 4.04 -19.27 12.29
N MET A 24 4.96 -18.33 12.37
CA MET A 24 4.60 -16.93 12.45
C MET A 24 3.99 -16.61 11.08
N SER A 25 2.68 -16.59 10.99
CA SER A 25 1.97 -15.87 9.93
C SER A 25 2.31 -14.40 10.11
N GLY A 26 3.46 -14.00 9.56
CA GLY A 26 3.90 -12.63 9.53
C GLY A 26 2.97 -11.88 8.57
N THR A 27 2.07 -11.09 9.11
CA THR A 27 1.47 -10.01 8.31
C THR A 27 2.63 -9.18 7.81
N ALA A 28 2.77 -9.03 6.48
CA ALA A 28 3.78 -8.18 5.89
C ALA A 28 3.68 -6.80 6.57
N LYS A 29 4.78 -6.37 7.22
CA LYS A 29 4.79 -5.08 7.92
C LYS A 29 4.52 -3.99 6.89
N ALA A 30 3.54 -3.16 7.17
CA ALA A 30 3.09 -2.09 6.28
C ALA A 30 4.23 -1.16 5.88
N GLN A 31 5.11 -0.85 6.83
CA GLN A 31 6.28 -0.01 6.64
C GLN A 31 7.41 -0.52 7.54
N VAL A 32 8.65 -0.37 7.11
CA VAL A 32 9.83 -0.78 7.86
C VAL A 32 10.75 0.40 8.17
N GLY A 33 11.82 0.16 8.91
CA GLY A 33 12.72 1.19 9.39
C GLY A 33 12.23 1.79 10.72
N LYS A 34 12.03 3.09 10.75
CA LYS A 34 11.53 3.84 11.91
C LYS A 34 10.32 4.70 11.50
N PRO A 35 9.20 4.08 11.11
CA PRO A 35 8.03 4.80 10.58
C PRO A 35 7.20 5.50 11.66
N PHE A 36 7.85 6.02 12.71
CA PHE A 36 7.16 6.61 13.87
C PHE A 36 6.79 8.06 13.59
N ILE A 37 5.51 8.32 13.52
CA ILE A 37 4.95 9.62 13.23
C ILE A 37 3.53 9.71 13.80
N HIS A 38 3.14 10.93 14.21
CA HIS A 38 1.77 11.29 14.52
C HIS A 38 1.34 12.40 13.56
N ASP A 39 0.10 12.36 13.09
CA ASP A 39 -0.48 13.31 12.12
C ASP A 39 0.37 13.48 10.85
N PRO A 40 0.59 12.43 10.06
CA PRO A 40 1.39 12.53 8.84
C PRO A 40 0.66 13.38 7.80
N SER A 41 1.34 14.38 7.24
CA SER A 41 0.86 15.08 6.05
C SER A 41 0.68 14.10 4.88
N THR A 42 -0.05 14.52 3.86
CA THR A 42 -0.02 13.84 2.56
C THR A 42 1.42 13.62 2.11
N ILE A 43 1.73 12.39 1.67
CA ILE A 43 3.08 12.02 1.22
C ILE A 43 3.39 12.72 -0.09
N MET A 44 4.51 13.45 -0.13
CA MET A 44 4.99 14.15 -1.32
C MET A 44 6.21 13.47 -1.90
N GLU A 45 6.24 13.31 -3.23
CA GLU A 45 7.46 12.95 -3.95
C GLU A 45 8.25 14.21 -4.28
N CYS A 46 9.54 14.19 -3.98
CA CYS A 46 10.49 15.24 -4.31
C CYS A 46 11.83 14.60 -4.67
N ASP A 47 12.32 14.85 -5.89
CA ASP A 47 13.61 14.35 -6.39
C ASP A 47 13.80 12.83 -6.25
N GLY A 48 12.72 12.07 -6.53
CA GLY A 48 12.71 10.61 -6.47
C GLY A 48 12.66 10.01 -5.06
N LYS A 49 12.44 10.84 -4.03
CA LYS A 49 12.26 10.44 -2.63
C LYS A 49 10.87 10.83 -2.15
N TYR A 50 10.44 10.19 -1.07
CA TYR A 50 9.15 10.46 -0.43
C TYR A 50 9.34 11.16 0.91
N TYR A 51 8.48 12.13 1.18
CA TYR A 51 8.50 12.96 2.38
C TYR A 51 7.11 13.05 2.99
N THR A 52 7.02 12.99 4.31
CA THR A 52 5.82 13.34 5.07
C THR A 52 6.23 14.07 6.35
N PHE A 53 5.48 15.09 6.71
CA PHE A 53 5.69 15.86 7.93
C PHE A 53 4.71 15.41 9.01
N GLY A 54 5.10 15.52 10.27
CA GLY A 54 4.23 15.19 11.40
C GLY A 54 4.11 16.36 12.38
N THR A 55 3.30 16.16 13.40
CA THR A 55 3.22 17.05 14.56
C THR A 55 4.60 17.22 15.19
N GLY A 56 4.94 18.48 15.59
CA GLY A 56 6.23 18.85 16.19
C GLY A 56 7.26 19.38 15.19
N GLY A 57 6.97 19.41 13.87
CA GLY A 57 7.84 19.99 12.84
C GLY A 57 8.88 19.05 12.24
N GLY A 58 8.98 17.82 12.72
CA GLY A 58 9.74 16.73 12.12
C GLY A 58 8.92 15.97 11.08
N GLY A 59 9.51 14.92 10.54
CA GLY A 59 8.83 14.02 9.62
C GLY A 59 9.73 12.91 9.15
N LEU A 60 9.23 12.15 8.20
CA LEU A 60 9.88 10.96 7.66
C LEU A 60 10.31 11.16 6.20
N ILE A 61 11.40 10.49 5.85
CA ILE A 61 11.93 10.40 4.48
C ILE A 61 12.05 8.93 4.11
N SER A 62 11.75 8.61 2.85
CA SER A 62 11.98 7.30 2.26
C SER A 62 12.54 7.42 0.85
N GLU A 63 13.49 6.55 0.51
CA GLU A 63 14.06 6.45 -0.84
C GLU A 63 13.16 5.61 -1.78
N ASP A 64 12.33 4.72 -1.23
CA ASP A 64 11.52 3.75 -1.98
C ASP A 64 10.02 3.78 -1.60
N GLY A 65 9.64 4.52 -0.56
CA GLY A 65 8.28 4.58 -0.03
C GLY A 65 7.89 3.38 0.85
N TRP A 66 8.84 2.50 1.19
CA TRP A 66 8.62 1.38 2.09
C TRP A 66 9.52 1.38 3.32
N VAL A 67 10.80 1.75 3.18
CA VAL A 67 11.72 1.95 4.30
C VAL A 67 11.72 3.42 4.70
N TRP A 68 11.18 3.71 5.87
CA TRP A 68 11.03 5.08 6.37
C TRP A 68 11.92 5.37 7.56
N ASN A 69 12.51 6.58 7.58
CA ASN A 69 13.33 7.07 8.68
C ASN A 69 13.06 8.55 8.92
N GLY A 70 13.35 9.01 10.12
CA GLY A 70 13.30 10.45 10.42
C GLY A 70 14.25 11.25 9.55
N GLY A 71 13.92 12.52 9.29
CA GLY A 71 14.79 13.40 8.54
C GLY A 71 14.09 14.52 7.77
N ALA A 72 12.80 14.41 7.49
CA ALA A 72 12.03 15.54 6.99
C ALA A 72 11.95 16.63 8.06
N VAL A 73 12.13 17.87 7.66
CA VAL A 73 12.21 19.03 8.55
C VAL A 73 11.28 20.12 8.04
N ARG A 74 10.50 20.65 8.95
CA ARG A 74 9.68 21.84 8.76
C ARG A 74 9.96 22.82 9.90
N PRO A 75 10.24 24.11 9.62
CA PRO A 75 10.40 25.12 10.67
C PRO A 75 9.08 25.38 11.40
N ASN A 76 9.18 26.08 12.53
CA ASN A 76 8.08 26.60 13.35
C ASN A 76 7.29 25.56 14.17
N GLY A 77 7.67 24.29 14.16
CA GLY A 77 6.95 23.28 14.94
C GLY A 77 5.47 23.17 14.52
N GLY A 78 4.58 23.05 15.50
CA GLY A 78 3.13 23.02 15.31
C GLY A 78 2.57 21.63 15.06
N ALA A 79 1.26 21.55 14.83
CA ALA A 79 0.50 20.33 14.79
C ALA A 79 -0.06 20.02 13.40
N ALA A 80 -0.28 18.75 13.17
CA ALA A 80 -1.14 18.18 12.13
C ALA A 80 -0.94 18.85 10.76
N PRO A 81 0.27 18.78 10.16
CA PRO A 81 0.55 19.44 8.89
C PRO A 81 -0.11 18.71 7.72
N ASP A 82 -0.37 19.47 6.65
CA ASP A 82 -0.59 18.90 5.32
C ASP A 82 0.34 19.54 4.30
N ALA A 83 0.58 18.84 3.19
CA ALA A 83 1.50 19.27 2.14
C ALA A 83 0.92 18.99 0.75
N LEU A 84 1.12 19.96 -0.16
CA LEU A 84 0.64 19.88 -1.52
C LEU A 84 1.66 20.44 -2.51
N LYS A 85 1.92 19.72 -3.62
CA LYS A 85 2.74 20.24 -4.70
C LYS A 85 1.90 21.12 -5.64
N ILE A 86 2.32 22.36 -5.84
CA ILE A 86 1.67 23.30 -6.76
C ILE A 86 2.73 23.85 -7.73
N GLY A 87 2.66 23.44 -8.97
CA GLY A 87 3.67 23.73 -9.98
C GLY A 87 5.03 23.12 -9.59
N ASP A 88 6.05 23.94 -9.43
CA ASP A 88 7.42 23.56 -9.08
C ASP A 88 7.75 23.71 -7.59
N ARG A 89 6.75 23.97 -6.74
CA ARG A 89 6.90 24.24 -5.31
C ARG A 89 5.97 23.39 -4.48
N TYR A 90 6.28 23.33 -3.19
CA TYR A 90 5.48 22.66 -2.17
C TYR A 90 4.89 23.68 -1.22
N LEU A 91 3.58 23.68 -1.06
CA LEU A 91 2.86 24.40 -0.02
C LEU A 91 2.70 23.45 1.17
N VAL A 92 3.06 23.93 2.36
CA VAL A 92 2.85 23.20 3.61
C VAL A 92 1.95 24.05 4.50
N ALA A 93 0.84 23.47 4.97
CA ALA A 93 -0.05 24.05 5.97
C ALA A 93 0.14 23.34 7.31
N PHE A 94 -0.01 24.04 8.43
CA PHE A 94 0.10 23.44 9.76
C PHE A 94 -0.58 24.31 10.83
N GLY A 95 -1.05 23.65 11.89
CA GLY A 95 -1.59 24.30 13.06
C GLY A 95 -0.48 24.83 13.97
N SER A 96 -0.61 26.06 14.49
CA SER A 96 0.26 26.60 15.52
C SER A 96 -0.57 27.14 16.66
N THR A 97 -0.16 26.89 17.90
CA THR A 97 -0.88 27.22 19.13
C THR A 97 -2.28 26.56 19.24
N GLY A 98 -2.92 26.57 20.39
CA GLY A 98 -4.33 26.29 20.61
C GLY A 98 -4.78 24.86 20.44
N GLY A 99 -3.90 23.92 20.25
CA GLY A 99 -4.29 22.50 20.24
C GLY A 99 -4.32 21.94 21.66
N GLY A 100 -5.39 21.30 22.04
CA GLY A 100 -5.49 20.56 23.28
C GLY A 100 -6.84 19.85 23.35
N LEU A 101 -6.92 18.82 24.18
CA LEU A 101 -8.12 18.02 24.39
C LEU A 101 -9.36 18.81 24.86
N GLY A 102 -9.27 20.11 25.03
CA GLY A 102 -10.35 20.99 25.47
C GLY A 102 -10.81 22.02 24.43
N GLY A 103 -10.33 21.95 23.18
CA GLY A 103 -10.59 22.97 22.16
C GLY A 103 -9.93 24.31 22.53
N GLY A 104 -8.76 24.59 21.96
CA GLY A 104 -8.09 25.88 22.17
C GLY A 104 -8.71 26.95 21.27
N HIS A 105 -8.96 28.13 21.85
CA HIS A 105 -9.51 29.26 21.09
C HIS A 105 -8.44 30.23 20.57
N ASP A 106 -7.16 29.84 20.59
CA ASP A 106 -6.02 30.62 20.13
C ASP A 106 -5.24 29.92 19.00
N GLY A 107 -5.85 28.90 18.39
CA GLY A 107 -5.29 28.18 17.25
C GLY A 107 -5.12 29.05 16.01
N LYS A 108 -4.11 28.75 15.22
CA LYS A 108 -3.84 29.41 13.93
C LYS A 108 -3.42 28.38 12.90
N ILE A 109 -3.95 28.50 11.69
CA ILE A 109 -3.41 27.79 10.52
C ILE A 109 -2.43 28.68 9.80
N ASN A 110 -1.26 28.13 9.54
CA ASN A 110 -0.17 28.79 8.82
C ASN A 110 0.10 28.06 7.52
N THR A 111 0.53 28.80 6.50
CA THR A 111 1.05 28.25 5.25
C THR A 111 2.46 28.73 4.99
N MET A 112 3.29 27.93 4.35
CA MET A 112 4.62 28.29 3.89
C MET A 112 5.01 27.49 2.65
N TRP A 113 5.96 28.02 1.89
CA TRP A 113 6.42 27.45 0.63
C TRP A 113 7.86 26.95 0.72
N ASN A 114 8.16 25.89 -0.03
CA ASN A 114 9.54 25.49 -0.31
C ASN A 114 9.64 24.97 -1.77
N LYS A 115 10.79 25.12 -2.38
CA LYS A 115 11.09 24.57 -3.70
C LYS A 115 11.40 23.08 -3.66
N THR A 116 11.98 22.62 -2.59
CA THR A 116 12.39 21.23 -2.38
C THR A 116 12.07 20.79 -0.96
N LEU A 117 11.86 19.49 -0.78
CA LEU A 117 11.67 18.91 0.55
C LEU A 117 12.92 18.20 1.06
N ASP A 118 14.01 18.14 0.26
CA ASP A 118 15.29 17.57 0.68
C ASP A 118 16.08 18.56 1.56
N PRO A 119 16.24 18.28 2.86
CA PRO A 119 16.99 19.16 3.77
C PRO A 119 18.49 19.31 3.40
N LYS A 120 19.00 18.45 2.53
CA LYS A 120 20.39 18.47 2.05
C LYS A 120 20.56 19.32 0.80
N SER A 121 19.47 19.72 0.16
CA SER A 121 19.51 20.56 -1.04
C SER A 121 19.95 22.00 -0.68
N PRO A 122 20.78 22.64 -1.49
CA PRO A 122 21.10 24.07 -1.30
C PRO A 122 19.88 24.98 -1.47
N ASP A 123 18.84 24.51 -2.17
CA ASP A 123 17.58 25.25 -2.37
C ASP A 123 16.57 25.02 -1.23
N PHE A 124 16.93 24.24 -0.21
CA PHE A 124 16.04 23.97 0.93
C PHE A 124 15.90 25.21 1.79
N LYS A 125 14.83 25.97 1.52
CA LYS A 125 14.51 27.18 2.25
C LYS A 125 13.00 27.42 2.24
N PHE A 126 12.39 27.28 3.40
CA PHE A 126 11.00 27.68 3.58
C PHE A 126 10.84 29.20 3.55
N SER A 127 9.74 29.68 2.97
CA SER A 127 9.32 31.07 3.11
C SER A 127 8.94 31.38 4.56
N GLU A 128 8.75 32.64 4.86
CA GLU A 128 8.04 33.02 6.08
C GLU A 128 6.64 32.41 6.11
N SER A 129 6.17 32.04 7.30
CA SER A 129 4.84 31.52 7.49
C SER A 129 3.79 32.62 7.45
N ILE A 130 2.62 32.31 6.90
CA ILE A 130 1.51 33.24 6.73
C ILE A 130 0.31 32.66 7.47
N VAL A 131 -0.29 33.39 8.38
CA VAL A 131 -1.54 33.02 9.05
C VAL A 131 -2.69 33.15 8.06
N VAL A 132 -3.46 32.08 7.84
CA VAL A 132 -4.60 32.02 6.90
C VAL A 132 -5.95 31.79 7.60
N ALA A 133 -5.92 31.25 8.83
CA ALA A 133 -7.09 31.13 9.70
C ALA A 133 -6.68 31.30 11.15
N SER A 134 -7.58 31.81 12.01
CA SER A 134 -7.32 32.06 13.42
C SER A 134 -8.58 31.95 14.25
N SER A 135 -8.46 31.29 15.40
CA SER A 135 -9.55 31.19 16.38
C SER A 135 -9.77 32.47 17.19
N GLU A 136 -8.91 33.49 17.07
CA GLU A 136 -8.95 34.71 17.91
C GLU A 136 -10.28 35.48 17.79
N ASN A 137 -10.96 35.40 16.66
CA ASN A 137 -12.20 36.13 16.40
C ASN A 137 -13.48 35.29 16.53
N MET A 138 -13.40 34.09 17.10
CA MET A 138 -14.52 33.15 17.23
C MET A 138 -15.14 32.69 15.90
N GLU A 139 -14.77 33.27 14.77
CA GLU A 139 -15.20 32.87 13.44
C GLU A 139 -14.60 31.51 13.05
N ASP A 140 -13.35 31.30 13.41
CA ASP A 140 -12.55 30.14 13.08
C ASP A 140 -12.14 29.35 14.33
N CYS A 141 -13.08 29.12 15.26
CA CYS A 141 -12.82 28.32 16.47
C CYS A 141 -12.10 27.02 16.13
N ASP A 142 -11.10 26.68 16.94
CA ASP A 142 -10.31 25.47 16.79
C ASP A 142 -9.62 25.35 15.41
N ALA A 143 -8.94 26.43 15.02
CA ALA A 143 -8.14 26.46 13.80
C ALA A 143 -6.90 25.53 13.92
N ILE A 144 -7.10 24.25 13.60
CA ILE A 144 -6.11 23.16 13.64
C ILE A 144 -6.40 22.19 12.49
N ASP A 145 -5.53 21.23 12.25
CA ASP A 145 -5.66 20.11 11.30
C ASP A 145 -6.02 20.55 9.88
N PRO A 146 -5.14 21.33 9.20
CA PRO A 146 -5.40 21.75 7.84
C PRO A 146 -5.28 20.61 6.84
N GLY A 147 -6.20 20.57 5.86
CA GLY A 147 -6.12 19.74 4.66
C GLY A 147 -6.22 20.61 3.41
N LEU A 148 -5.40 20.35 2.38
CA LEU A 148 -5.24 21.16 1.19
C LEU A 148 -5.78 20.45 -0.07
N LEU A 149 -6.58 21.15 -0.87
CA LEU A 149 -7.02 20.70 -2.20
C LEU A 149 -6.77 21.77 -3.25
N LEU A 150 -5.91 21.49 -4.22
CA LEU A 150 -5.91 22.23 -5.49
C LEU A 150 -6.99 21.60 -6.37
N ASP A 151 -8.09 22.29 -6.57
CA ASP A 151 -9.25 21.79 -7.32
C ASP A 151 -8.87 21.60 -8.79
N PRO A 152 -8.87 20.36 -9.31
CA PRO A 152 -8.48 20.11 -10.69
C PRO A 152 -9.53 20.62 -11.71
N THR A 153 -10.70 21.04 -11.28
CA THR A 153 -11.78 21.50 -12.16
C THR A 153 -11.65 22.97 -12.53
N ASP A 154 -11.14 23.80 -11.62
CA ASP A 154 -11.05 25.26 -11.82
C ASP A 154 -9.76 25.90 -11.31
N GLY A 155 -8.87 25.12 -10.71
CA GLY A 155 -7.56 25.57 -10.23
C GLY A 155 -7.60 26.37 -8.92
N ARG A 156 -8.74 26.46 -8.24
CA ARG A 156 -8.83 27.08 -6.92
C ARG A 156 -8.16 26.22 -5.85
N LEU A 157 -7.58 26.86 -4.87
CA LEU A 157 -6.97 26.20 -3.74
C LEU A 157 -7.89 26.31 -2.53
N TRP A 158 -8.26 25.16 -1.99
CA TRP A 158 -9.12 25.04 -0.83
C TRP A 158 -8.35 24.54 0.39
N LEU A 159 -8.71 25.04 1.56
CA LEU A 159 -8.21 24.63 2.86
C LEU A 159 -9.39 24.20 3.73
N SER A 160 -9.44 22.96 4.17
CA SER A 160 -10.30 22.50 5.26
C SER A 160 -9.51 22.51 6.58
N TYR A 161 -10.17 22.77 7.70
CA TYR A 161 -9.56 22.71 9.03
C TYR A 161 -10.64 22.64 10.11
N GLY A 162 -10.27 22.21 11.31
CA GLY A 162 -11.15 22.14 12.48
C GLY A 162 -10.93 20.92 13.34
N THR A 163 -11.73 20.79 14.40
CA THR A 163 -11.70 19.65 15.31
C THR A 163 -13.11 19.09 15.55
N TYR A 164 -13.20 17.92 16.19
CA TYR A 164 -14.47 17.32 16.59
C TYR A 164 -15.16 18.06 17.78
N PHE A 165 -14.52 19.09 18.33
CA PHE A 165 -15.15 19.98 19.34
C PHE A 165 -15.99 21.10 18.71
N GLY A 166 -15.88 21.32 17.41
CA GLY A 166 -16.55 22.37 16.68
C GLY A 166 -16.93 21.96 15.28
N TYR A 167 -16.80 22.90 14.34
CA TYR A 167 -17.06 22.66 12.93
C TYR A 167 -15.79 22.43 12.16
N ILE A 168 -15.86 21.56 11.17
CA ILE A 168 -14.92 21.56 10.06
C ILE A 168 -15.29 22.71 9.14
N ARG A 169 -14.32 23.54 8.84
CA ARG A 169 -14.45 24.75 8.04
C ARG A 169 -13.73 24.63 6.73
N LEU A 170 -14.20 25.37 5.74
CA LEU A 170 -13.62 25.46 4.40
C LEU A 170 -13.39 26.93 4.05
N VAL A 171 -12.17 27.24 3.60
CA VAL A 171 -11.81 28.58 3.09
C VAL A 171 -11.05 28.43 1.77
N GLU A 172 -11.08 29.49 0.97
CA GLU A 172 -10.33 29.56 -0.28
C GLU A 172 -8.99 30.29 -0.08
N LEU A 173 -7.92 29.71 -0.60
CA LEU A 173 -6.58 30.29 -0.64
C LEU A 173 -6.20 30.66 -2.08
N ASP A 174 -5.34 31.65 -2.22
CA ASP A 174 -4.71 31.97 -3.50
C ASP A 174 -3.60 30.94 -3.79
N PRO A 175 -3.69 30.17 -4.88
CA PRO A 175 -2.73 29.10 -5.20
C PRO A 175 -1.31 29.61 -5.52
N LYS A 176 -1.14 30.91 -5.78
CA LYS A 176 0.17 31.50 -6.05
C LYS A 176 0.88 31.92 -4.77
N THR A 177 0.12 32.42 -3.80
CA THR A 177 0.69 33.02 -2.56
C THR A 177 0.48 32.14 -1.33
N GLY A 178 -0.49 31.23 -1.32
CA GLY A 178 -0.89 30.45 -0.16
C GLY A 178 -1.67 31.28 0.89
N LYS A 179 -2.04 32.52 0.57
CA LYS A 179 -2.84 33.40 1.45
C LYS A 179 -4.32 33.12 1.30
N ARG A 180 -5.08 33.36 2.35
CA ARG A 180 -6.55 33.37 2.26
C ARG A 180 -7.00 34.46 1.30
N VAL A 181 -7.97 34.13 0.45
CA VAL A 181 -8.58 35.10 -0.49
C VAL A 181 -9.31 36.15 0.33
N GLU A 182 -9.10 37.43 -0.01
CA GLU A 182 -9.71 38.55 0.69
C GLU A 182 -11.24 38.49 0.66
N GLY A 183 -11.88 38.70 1.79
CA GLY A 183 -13.33 38.60 1.92
C GLY A 183 -13.91 37.18 1.91
N ASN A 184 -13.08 36.16 1.74
CA ASN A 184 -13.56 34.78 1.80
C ASN A 184 -13.93 34.41 3.24
N LYS A 185 -15.20 34.04 3.44
CA LYS A 185 -15.75 33.61 4.74
C LYS A 185 -15.62 32.10 4.86
N ALA A 186 -15.34 31.64 6.09
CA ALA A 186 -15.32 30.22 6.39
C ALA A 186 -16.72 29.61 6.27
N LEU A 187 -16.79 28.45 5.58
CA LEU A 187 -18.01 27.66 5.45
C LEU A 187 -17.91 26.44 6.35
N ASN A 188 -19.00 26.10 7.02
CA ASN A 188 -19.08 24.86 7.79
C ASN A 188 -19.41 23.71 6.85
N ILE A 189 -18.64 22.62 6.89
CA ILE A 189 -18.78 21.47 5.98
C ILE A 189 -18.85 20.11 6.70
N GLY A 190 -18.64 20.07 8.00
CA GLY A 190 -18.71 18.84 8.80
C GLY A 190 -18.64 19.10 10.29
N ILE A 191 -18.98 18.11 11.08
CA ILE A 191 -18.83 18.04 12.54
C ILE A 191 -18.37 16.65 12.95
N ASP A 192 -17.99 16.48 14.23
CA ASP A 192 -17.68 15.18 14.85
C ASP A 192 -16.53 14.45 14.17
N CYS A 193 -15.63 15.19 13.58
CA CYS A 193 -14.38 14.70 13.02
C CYS A 193 -13.30 15.79 13.03
N GLU A 194 -12.08 15.40 12.77
CA GLU A 194 -10.92 16.29 12.61
C GLU A 194 -9.99 15.75 11.52
N ALA A 195 -8.80 16.38 11.33
CA ALA A 195 -7.79 15.95 10.37
C ALA A 195 -8.42 15.65 8.99
N THR A 196 -9.16 16.62 8.47
CA THR A 196 -9.91 16.43 7.24
C THR A 196 -9.04 16.67 6.03
N ASP A 197 -9.28 15.85 4.99
CA ASP A 197 -8.74 16.03 3.65
C ASP A 197 -9.87 16.04 2.61
N LEU A 198 -9.69 16.87 1.60
CA LEU A 198 -10.60 17.00 0.47
C LEU A 198 -9.97 16.37 -0.76
N ILE A 199 -10.69 15.50 -1.43
CA ILE A 199 -10.25 14.95 -2.72
C ILE A 199 -11.34 15.08 -3.78
N TYR A 200 -10.91 15.21 -5.04
CA TYR A 200 -11.81 15.17 -6.19
C TYR A 200 -11.57 13.89 -7.01
N LYS A 201 -12.65 13.22 -7.39
CA LYS A 201 -12.60 12.05 -8.27
C LYS A 201 -13.94 11.84 -8.99
N ASP A 202 -13.87 11.63 -10.30
CA ASP A 202 -15.00 11.23 -11.16
C ASP A 202 -16.25 12.12 -10.99
N GLY A 203 -16.03 13.45 -10.89
CA GLY A 203 -17.10 14.43 -10.77
C GLY A 203 -17.70 14.54 -9.38
N TRP A 204 -17.01 14.06 -8.35
CA TRP A 204 -17.39 14.19 -6.95
C TRP A 204 -16.25 14.75 -6.10
N TYR A 205 -16.58 15.59 -5.15
CA TYR A 205 -15.72 15.97 -4.03
C TYR A 205 -16.03 15.06 -2.85
N TYR A 206 -14.98 14.61 -2.18
CA TYR A 206 -15.07 13.77 -0.99
C TYR A 206 -14.40 14.50 0.16
N LEU A 207 -15.13 14.62 1.27
CA LEU A 207 -14.59 15.07 2.54
C LEU A 207 -14.30 13.84 3.38
N LEU A 208 -13.01 13.58 3.63
CA LEU A 208 -12.56 12.54 4.54
C LEU A 208 -12.25 13.18 5.89
N GLY A 209 -12.67 12.56 6.97
CA GLY A 209 -12.44 13.07 8.32
C GLY A 209 -12.09 11.95 9.27
N THR A 210 -11.26 12.24 10.25
CA THR A 210 -10.93 11.34 11.34
C THR A 210 -11.95 11.53 12.46
N HIS A 211 -12.70 10.47 12.75
CA HIS A 211 -13.73 10.41 13.77
C HIS A 211 -13.23 9.59 14.97
N GLY A 212 -13.69 9.90 16.18
CA GLY A 212 -13.30 9.21 17.40
C GLY A 212 -12.35 10.00 18.28
N THR A 213 -11.54 9.33 19.11
CA THR A 213 -10.69 9.99 20.13
C THR A 213 -9.23 9.98 19.75
N CYS A 214 -8.59 11.16 19.74
CA CYS A 214 -7.16 11.37 19.57
C CYS A 214 -6.35 10.96 20.81
N CYS A 215 -5.08 10.68 20.60
CA CYS A 215 -4.04 10.76 21.62
C CYS A 215 -4.23 9.79 22.79
N ASP A 216 -4.93 8.68 22.59
CA ASP A 216 -5.21 7.66 23.59
C ASP A 216 -4.50 6.32 23.29
N GLY A 217 -3.52 6.35 22.40
CA GLY A 217 -2.69 5.20 22.05
C GLY A 217 -3.52 3.96 21.69
N ALA A 218 -3.32 2.87 22.40
CA ALA A 218 -4.03 1.60 22.14
C ALA A 218 -5.54 1.65 22.43
N ASN A 219 -6.02 2.66 23.15
CA ASN A 219 -7.44 2.86 23.45
C ASN A 219 -8.11 3.82 22.46
N SER A 220 -7.37 4.42 21.54
CA SER A 220 -7.92 5.32 20.54
C SER A 220 -9.03 4.65 19.73
N THR A 221 -10.12 5.37 19.56
CA THR A 221 -11.27 4.96 18.76
C THR A 221 -11.25 5.56 17.35
N TYR A 222 -10.14 6.19 16.97
CA TYR A 222 -10.00 6.78 15.65
C TYR A 222 -10.38 5.82 14.53
N ASN A 223 -11.08 6.36 13.57
CA ASN A 223 -11.45 5.76 12.31
C ASN A 223 -11.63 6.87 11.27
N ILE A 224 -11.51 6.55 10.00
CA ILE A 224 -11.69 7.53 8.92
C ILE A 224 -13.04 7.31 8.26
N VAL A 225 -13.83 8.37 8.18
CA VAL A 225 -15.15 8.42 7.54
C VAL A 225 -15.14 9.37 6.34
N CYS A 226 -16.13 9.24 5.46
CA CYS A 226 -16.21 10.00 4.22
C CYS A 226 -17.63 10.39 3.88
N GLY A 227 -17.84 11.67 3.51
CA GLY A 227 -19.01 12.16 2.78
C GLY A 227 -18.62 12.62 1.38
N ARG A 228 -19.58 12.72 0.47
CA ARG A 228 -19.34 13.23 -0.89
C ARG A 228 -20.36 14.27 -1.34
N SER A 229 -19.93 15.16 -2.23
CA SER A 229 -20.74 16.24 -2.78
C SER A 229 -20.43 16.47 -4.27
N LYS A 230 -21.36 17.09 -4.98
CA LYS A 230 -21.13 17.64 -6.34
C LYS A 230 -20.46 19.01 -6.34
N LYS A 231 -20.35 19.64 -5.17
CA LYS A 231 -19.72 20.96 -4.99
C LYS A 231 -18.70 20.86 -3.87
N VAL A 232 -17.57 21.52 -4.03
CA VAL A 232 -16.52 21.58 -2.99
C VAL A 232 -17.04 22.20 -1.68
N THR A 233 -18.06 23.04 -1.75
CA THR A 233 -18.70 23.67 -0.60
C THR A 233 -19.75 22.80 0.09
N GLY A 234 -19.95 21.55 -0.34
CA GLY A 234 -20.95 20.64 0.20
C GLY A 234 -22.39 20.86 -0.36
N PRO A 235 -23.42 20.25 0.26
CA PRO A 235 -23.35 19.38 1.44
C PRO A 235 -22.63 18.04 1.15
N TYR A 236 -21.90 17.53 2.14
CA TYR A 236 -21.21 16.25 2.05
C TYR A 236 -22.07 15.15 2.68
N LEU A 237 -22.67 14.32 1.82
CA LEU A 237 -23.58 13.27 2.25
C LEU A 237 -22.86 11.91 2.26
N ASP A 238 -23.16 11.09 3.26
CA ASP A 238 -22.73 9.70 3.29
C ASP A 238 -23.58 8.82 2.34
N ASN A 239 -23.31 7.52 2.32
CA ASN A 239 -24.01 6.56 1.47
C ASN A 239 -25.47 6.30 1.88
N MET A 240 -25.91 6.80 3.01
CA MET A 240 -27.30 6.75 3.48
C MET A 240 -28.01 8.09 3.33
N GLY A 241 -27.31 9.12 2.83
CA GLY A 241 -27.84 10.47 2.60
C GLY A 241 -27.77 11.38 3.82
N ARG A 242 -27.07 11.00 4.89
CA ARG A 242 -26.89 11.84 6.08
C ARG A 242 -25.73 12.81 5.85
N ASP A 243 -25.96 14.09 6.17
CA ASP A 243 -24.96 15.14 6.03
C ASP A 243 -23.85 15.01 7.10
N MET A 244 -22.61 15.28 6.72
CA MET A 244 -21.50 15.37 7.67
C MET A 244 -21.66 16.52 8.67
N LEU A 245 -22.45 17.54 8.35
CA LEU A 245 -22.90 18.55 9.31
C LEU A 245 -23.90 18.02 10.37
N GLU A 246 -24.39 16.81 10.16
CA GLU A 246 -25.29 16.09 11.10
C GLU A 246 -24.61 14.84 11.67
N GLY A 247 -23.27 14.73 11.55
CA GLY A 247 -22.49 13.57 11.97
C GLY A 247 -22.66 12.36 11.06
N GLY A 248 -22.97 12.56 9.77
CA GLY A 248 -22.87 11.53 8.72
C GLY A 248 -21.45 11.15 8.45
N GLY A 249 -21.25 10.04 7.77
CA GLY A 249 -19.93 9.58 7.33
C GLY A 249 -19.89 8.09 7.07
N LYS A 250 -19.50 7.71 5.85
CA LYS A 250 -19.28 6.32 5.48
C LYS A 250 -17.87 5.89 5.89
N MET A 251 -17.76 4.76 6.57
CA MET A 251 -16.47 4.18 6.98
C MET A 251 -15.55 3.91 5.78
N VAL A 252 -14.31 4.38 5.88
CA VAL A 252 -13.21 4.11 4.94
C VAL A 252 -12.22 3.13 5.55
N VAL A 253 -11.81 3.36 6.79
CA VAL A 253 -10.91 2.48 7.54
C VAL A 253 -11.17 2.61 9.04
N ALA A 254 -11.07 1.49 9.74
CA ALA A 254 -11.14 1.42 11.20
C ALA A 254 -9.96 0.60 11.75
N ALA A 255 -9.86 0.54 13.07
CA ALA A 255 -8.93 -0.33 13.77
C ALA A 255 -9.11 -1.81 13.36
N GLY A 256 -8.03 -2.55 13.33
CA GLY A 256 -8.06 -3.98 13.02
C GLY A 256 -6.78 -4.70 13.38
N GLY A 257 -6.92 -5.92 13.90
CA GLY A 257 -5.79 -6.73 14.29
C GLY A 257 -4.99 -6.12 15.43
N ARG A 258 -3.71 -5.80 15.15
CA ARG A 258 -2.77 -5.27 16.15
C ARG A 258 -2.48 -3.78 15.99
N VAL A 259 -3.26 -3.08 15.15
CA VAL A 259 -3.17 -1.63 14.93
C VAL A 259 -4.49 -0.95 15.27
N THR A 260 -4.42 0.16 15.97
CA THR A 260 -5.57 0.91 16.48
C THR A 260 -5.52 2.36 16.07
N GLY A 261 -6.68 2.97 15.94
CA GLY A 261 -6.82 4.39 15.76
C GLY A 261 -6.25 4.92 14.45
N PRO A 262 -6.69 4.46 13.25
CA PRO A 262 -6.29 5.06 11.99
C PRO A 262 -6.85 6.48 11.86
N GLY A 263 -5.98 7.45 11.62
CA GLY A 263 -6.34 8.85 11.47
C GLY A 263 -5.43 9.61 10.53
N HIS A 264 -5.82 10.83 10.17
CA HIS A 264 -5.06 11.75 9.35
C HIS A 264 -4.79 11.21 7.94
N PHE A 265 -5.84 11.22 7.11
CA PHE A 265 -5.83 10.70 5.74
C PHE A 265 -4.97 11.56 4.80
N GLY A 266 -4.21 10.90 3.93
CA GLY A 266 -3.59 11.51 2.76
C GLY A 266 -3.78 10.62 1.53
N ARG A 267 -3.92 11.20 0.34
CA ARG A 267 -4.09 10.47 -0.92
C ARG A 267 -2.90 10.61 -1.83
N MET A 268 -2.48 9.50 -2.43
CA MET A 268 -1.48 9.47 -3.49
C MET A 268 -2.03 8.78 -4.72
N VAL A 269 -2.01 9.46 -5.86
CA VAL A 269 -2.38 8.93 -7.17
C VAL A 269 -1.11 8.62 -7.93
N LEU A 270 -0.84 7.35 -8.16
CA LEU A 270 0.39 6.89 -8.82
C LEU A 270 0.24 6.69 -10.33
N GLY A 271 -0.96 6.91 -10.87
CA GLY A 271 -1.30 6.56 -12.24
C GLY A 271 -1.64 5.08 -12.42
N ASP A 272 -1.98 4.69 -13.64
CA ASP A 272 -2.23 3.29 -14.03
C ASP A 272 -3.26 2.55 -13.15
N GLY A 273 -4.29 3.26 -12.65
CA GLY A 273 -5.30 2.67 -11.78
C GLY A 273 -4.80 2.30 -10.38
N ILE A 274 -3.67 2.85 -9.94
CA ILE A 274 -3.12 2.66 -8.60
C ILE A 274 -3.28 3.93 -7.81
N GLU A 275 -3.99 3.82 -6.70
CA GLU A 275 -4.09 4.85 -5.69
C GLU A 275 -3.69 4.26 -4.33
N LYS A 276 -3.02 5.06 -3.53
CA LYS A 276 -2.68 4.73 -2.15
C LYS A 276 -3.27 5.78 -1.22
N MET A 277 -3.53 5.38 0.00
CA MET A 277 -3.78 6.28 1.11
C MET A 277 -2.69 6.15 2.15
N SER A 278 -2.38 7.24 2.82
CA SER A 278 -1.60 7.24 4.05
C SER A 278 -2.48 7.64 5.24
N CYS A 279 -2.10 7.18 6.40
CA CYS A 279 -2.61 7.63 7.69
C CYS A 279 -1.57 7.29 8.76
N HIS A 280 -1.76 7.70 9.99
CA HIS A 280 -1.10 7.03 11.11
C HIS A 280 -2.06 6.04 11.76
N TYR A 281 -1.52 5.05 12.44
CA TYR A 281 -2.21 4.38 13.52
C TYR A 281 -1.77 5.02 14.83
N GLU A 282 -2.71 5.33 15.73
CA GLU A 282 -2.39 5.82 17.07
C GLU A 282 -1.48 4.85 17.83
N ALA A 283 -1.70 3.55 17.65
CA ALA A 283 -0.86 2.53 18.21
C ALA A 283 -0.70 1.31 17.30
N ASP A 284 0.54 0.89 17.10
CA ASP A 284 0.91 -0.43 16.59
C ASP A 284 1.43 -1.27 17.75
N LEU A 285 0.66 -2.30 18.14
CA LEU A 285 0.99 -3.18 19.26
C LEU A 285 2.24 -4.04 19.00
N ASP A 286 2.62 -4.24 17.75
CA ASP A 286 3.88 -4.90 17.37
C ASP A 286 5.09 -3.95 17.42
N GLN A 287 4.83 -2.64 17.52
CA GLN A 287 5.83 -1.58 17.68
C GLN A 287 5.78 -0.94 19.08
N SER A 288 5.44 -1.72 20.11
CA SER A 288 5.32 -1.26 21.51
C SER A 288 4.25 -0.18 21.71
N GLY A 289 3.19 -0.21 20.95
CA GLY A 289 2.07 0.74 21.04
C GLY A 289 2.42 2.16 20.56
N ARG A 290 3.47 2.32 19.77
CA ARG A 290 3.82 3.62 19.19
C ARG A 290 2.97 3.95 17.99
N SER A 291 2.76 5.25 17.75
CA SER A 291 2.15 5.75 16.54
C SER A 291 3.07 5.52 15.33
N VAL A 292 2.49 5.01 14.24
CA VAL A 292 3.24 4.60 13.04
C VAL A 292 2.56 5.06 11.76
N LEU A 293 3.36 5.38 10.75
CA LEU A 293 2.87 5.62 9.39
C LEU A 293 2.30 4.32 8.80
N ALA A 294 1.15 4.42 8.18
CA ALA A 294 0.56 3.38 7.36
C ALA A 294 0.33 3.88 5.93
N ILE A 295 0.64 3.04 4.95
CA ILE A 295 0.35 3.29 3.53
C ILE A 295 -0.40 2.08 3.02
N ARG A 296 -1.63 2.28 2.56
CA ARG A 296 -2.53 1.20 2.13
C ARG A 296 -3.03 1.44 0.71
N PRO A 297 -3.39 0.42 -0.06
CA PRO A 297 -4.15 0.61 -1.28
C PRO A 297 -5.43 1.40 -1.00
N LEU A 298 -5.78 2.33 -1.88
CA LEU A 298 -7.07 3.01 -1.86
C LEU A 298 -7.93 2.46 -3.00
N LEU A 299 -8.99 1.74 -2.63
CA LEU A 299 -9.93 1.12 -3.55
C LEU A 299 -11.16 2.00 -3.71
N TRP A 300 -11.86 1.83 -4.83
CA TRP A 300 -13.11 2.51 -5.11
C TRP A 300 -14.23 1.52 -5.39
N LYS A 301 -15.16 1.40 -4.44
CA LYS A 301 -16.29 0.49 -4.56
C LYS A 301 -17.58 1.29 -4.67
N ASN A 302 -18.26 1.17 -5.81
CA ASN A 302 -19.51 1.91 -6.09
C ASN A 302 -19.35 3.44 -5.92
N GLY A 303 -18.17 3.97 -6.31
CA GLY A 303 -17.84 5.38 -6.18
C GLY A 303 -17.58 5.84 -4.73
N TRP A 304 -17.18 4.94 -3.83
CA TRP A 304 -16.78 5.25 -2.46
C TRP A 304 -15.36 4.75 -2.18
N PRO A 305 -14.54 5.55 -1.47
CA PRO A 305 -13.21 5.11 -1.09
C PRO A 305 -13.28 4.01 -0.03
N VAL A 306 -12.39 3.04 -0.13
CA VAL A 306 -12.22 1.93 0.82
C VAL A 306 -10.74 1.65 0.95
N ALA A 307 -10.25 1.56 2.17
CA ALA A 307 -8.88 1.12 2.41
C ALA A 307 -8.71 -0.36 2.02
N GLY A 308 -7.83 -0.64 1.07
CA GLY A 308 -7.40 -1.98 0.73
C GLY A 308 -6.49 -2.59 1.81
N GLU A 309 -6.09 -3.83 1.63
CA GLU A 309 -5.14 -4.51 2.52
C GLU A 309 -3.77 -4.63 1.85
N HIS A 310 -2.71 -4.74 2.67
CA HIS A 310 -1.41 -5.14 2.16
C HIS A 310 -1.49 -6.56 1.60
N PHE A 311 -0.72 -6.81 0.54
CA PHE A 311 -0.60 -8.15 0.01
C PHE A 311 -0.05 -9.09 1.09
N LYS A 312 -0.73 -10.21 1.31
CA LYS A 312 -0.35 -11.20 2.31
C LYS A 312 0.52 -12.28 1.69
N GLU A 313 1.58 -12.65 2.37
CA GLU A 313 2.38 -13.82 2.00
C GLU A 313 1.54 -15.10 2.09
N GLY A 314 1.81 -16.06 1.23
CA GLY A 314 1.07 -17.31 1.22
C GLY A 314 1.23 -18.09 -0.07
N THR A 315 0.52 -19.21 -0.16
CA THR A 315 0.42 -20.00 -1.39
C THR A 315 -0.89 -19.69 -2.10
N TYR A 316 -0.79 -19.44 -3.39
CA TYR A 316 -1.90 -18.95 -4.20
C TYR A 316 -1.98 -19.65 -5.56
N GLU A 317 -3.18 -19.73 -6.08
CA GLU A 317 -3.47 -19.72 -7.50
C GLU A 317 -3.36 -18.26 -7.98
N ILE A 318 -2.59 -18.00 -9.04
CA ILE A 318 -2.49 -16.69 -9.69
C ILE A 318 -3.37 -16.73 -10.93
N GLU A 319 -4.55 -16.13 -10.88
CA GLU A 319 -5.57 -16.21 -11.92
C GLU A 319 -5.63 -14.93 -12.75
N SER A 320 -5.60 -15.07 -14.08
CA SER A 320 -5.83 -13.92 -14.97
C SER A 320 -7.30 -13.53 -14.96
N GLN A 321 -7.60 -12.23 -14.87
CA GLN A 321 -8.96 -11.71 -15.04
C GLN A 321 -9.53 -12.00 -16.44
N ARG A 322 -8.65 -12.18 -17.40
CA ARG A 322 -9.05 -12.67 -18.71
C ARG A 322 -9.34 -14.18 -18.63
N ARG A 323 -10.63 -14.57 -18.65
CA ARG A 323 -11.13 -15.96 -18.69
C ARG A 323 -10.86 -16.82 -17.44
N GLY A 324 -10.28 -16.31 -16.36
CA GLY A 324 -10.06 -17.10 -15.15
C GLY A 324 -9.02 -18.20 -15.30
N TYR A 325 -8.03 -18.04 -16.17
CA TYR A 325 -6.94 -19.00 -16.33
C TYR A 325 -5.84 -18.79 -15.32
N ALA A 326 -5.34 -19.87 -14.75
CA ALA A 326 -4.25 -19.86 -13.78
C ALA A 326 -2.87 -19.87 -14.43
N LEU A 327 -1.94 -19.16 -13.82
CA LEU A 327 -0.52 -19.20 -14.16
C LEU A 327 0.06 -20.56 -13.74
N GLU A 328 0.75 -21.25 -14.65
CA GLU A 328 1.30 -22.58 -14.41
C GLU A 328 2.64 -22.81 -15.12
N LEU A 329 3.41 -23.79 -14.65
CA LEU A 329 4.54 -24.29 -15.40
C LEU A 329 4.09 -25.11 -16.62
N SER A 330 4.81 -24.97 -17.74
CA SER A 330 4.64 -25.80 -18.93
C SER A 330 5.23 -27.20 -18.71
N VAL A 331 4.64 -27.96 -17.78
CA VAL A 331 4.95 -29.36 -17.57
C VAL A 331 3.80 -30.22 -18.09
N ASP A 332 4.12 -31.22 -18.91
CA ASP A 332 3.10 -32.01 -19.55
C ASP A 332 2.48 -33.02 -18.58
N PHE A 333 1.19 -33.28 -18.78
CA PHE A 333 0.55 -34.44 -18.19
C PHE A 333 1.06 -35.73 -18.82
N VAL A 334 1.07 -36.79 -18.04
CA VAL A 334 1.29 -38.13 -18.61
C VAL A 334 0.21 -38.39 -19.68
N ARG A 335 0.58 -38.32 -20.89
CA ARG A 335 -0.22 -38.98 -21.91
C ARG A 335 -0.09 -40.48 -21.66
N MET A 336 -1.13 -41.10 -21.13
CA MET A 336 -1.22 -42.55 -21.03
C MET A 336 -1.03 -43.10 -22.45
N ALA A 337 0.18 -43.57 -22.73
CA ALA A 337 0.51 -44.12 -24.04
C ALA A 337 -0.32 -45.38 -24.42
N GLY A 338 -1.19 -45.83 -23.54
CA GLY A 338 -1.98 -47.04 -23.73
C GLY A 338 -3.08 -46.96 -24.80
N GLY A 339 -3.66 -45.75 -25.00
CA GLY A 339 -4.80 -45.63 -25.91
C GLY A 339 -4.48 -45.60 -27.41
N MET A 340 -3.27 -45.21 -27.79
CA MET A 340 -2.89 -45.06 -29.20
C MET A 340 -1.89 -46.11 -29.71
N ARG A 341 -1.34 -46.95 -28.88
CA ARG A 341 -0.39 -47.99 -29.28
C ARG A 341 -0.97 -49.08 -30.15
N GLY A 342 -2.29 -49.25 -30.16
CA GLY A 342 -2.96 -50.22 -31.03
C GLY A 342 -3.01 -49.80 -32.50
N MET A 343 -2.58 -48.62 -32.88
CA MET A 343 -2.75 -48.08 -34.23
C MET A 343 -1.47 -48.06 -35.07
N SER A 344 -0.27 -48.28 -34.50
CA SER A 344 0.95 -48.44 -35.30
C SER A 344 1.26 -49.92 -35.50
N ARG A 345 0.63 -50.54 -36.50
CA ARG A 345 0.80 -51.95 -36.79
C ARG A 345 2.04 -52.31 -37.66
N ASN A 346 2.88 -51.32 -38.02
CA ASN A 346 3.87 -51.56 -39.06
C ASN A 346 5.28 -50.95 -38.76
N SER A 347 5.71 -50.84 -37.53
CA SER A 347 7.15 -50.56 -37.30
C SER A 347 7.75 -51.68 -36.48
N ASP A 348 8.63 -52.41 -37.08
CA ASP A 348 9.53 -53.41 -36.45
C ASP A 348 10.61 -52.75 -35.59
N GLU A 349 10.60 -51.42 -35.45
CA GLU A 349 11.51 -50.72 -34.56
C GLU A 349 10.99 -50.78 -33.12
N PRO A 350 11.86 -51.22 -32.18
CA PRO A 350 11.50 -51.12 -30.76
C PRO A 350 11.17 -49.67 -30.46
N ILE A 351 9.98 -49.43 -29.88
CA ILE A 351 9.58 -48.13 -29.42
C ILE A 351 10.70 -47.64 -28.47
N LYS A 352 11.50 -46.69 -28.94
CA LYS A 352 12.45 -45.99 -28.09
C LYS A 352 11.65 -45.52 -26.88
N SER A 353 12.14 -45.88 -25.69
CA SER A 353 11.50 -45.48 -24.44
C SER A 353 11.11 -44.02 -24.57
N ILE A 354 9.85 -43.71 -24.53
CA ILE A 354 9.37 -42.35 -24.47
C ILE A 354 10.15 -41.74 -23.30
N PRO A 355 10.92 -40.63 -23.51
CA PRO A 355 11.62 -39.98 -22.44
C PRO A 355 10.67 -39.82 -21.27
N SER A 356 11.11 -40.13 -20.07
CA SER A 356 10.32 -40.20 -18.85
C SER A 356 9.24 -39.12 -18.89
N GLN A 357 8.00 -39.52 -18.97
CA GLN A 357 6.89 -38.59 -19.13
C GLN A 357 6.85 -37.75 -17.89
N GLN A 358 6.99 -36.46 -18.10
CA GLN A 358 6.88 -35.50 -16.99
C GLN A 358 5.46 -35.57 -16.46
N LEU A 359 5.37 -35.82 -15.18
CA LEU A 359 4.10 -35.82 -14.47
C LEU A 359 3.96 -34.48 -13.84
N ALA A 360 2.97 -33.69 -14.24
CA ALA A 360 2.67 -32.40 -13.60
C ALA A 360 2.49 -32.52 -12.07
N ASP A 361 2.16 -33.72 -11.60
CA ASP A 361 1.97 -34.02 -10.18
C ASP A 361 3.24 -34.49 -9.46
N VAL A 362 4.32 -34.82 -10.18
CA VAL A 362 5.52 -35.41 -9.60
C VAL A 362 6.70 -34.50 -9.87
N ILE A 363 6.98 -33.62 -8.89
CA ILE A 363 7.98 -32.57 -8.97
C ILE A 363 9.35 -33.11 -9.39
N ASP A 364 9.76 -34.27 -8.90
CA ASP A 364 11.06 -34.91 -9.21
C ASP A 364 11.20 -35.31 -10.70
N THR A 365 10.12 -35.31 -11.45
CA THR A 365 10.15 -35.62 -12.91
C THR A 365 10.27 -34.38 -13.77
N TRP A 366 10.22 -33.20 -13.20
CA TRP A 366 10.29 -31.96 -13.96
C TRP A 366 11.72 -31.70 -14.48
N PRO A 367 11.86 -30.91 -15.57
CA PRO A 367 13.17 -30.50 -16.05
C PRO A 367 13.99 -29.81 -14.96
N THR A 368 15.27 -30.10 -14.90
CA THR A 368 16.19 -29.44 -13.95
C THR A 368 16.59 -28.02 -14.36
N GLY A 369 16.48 -27.70 -15.66
CA GLY A 369 16.73 -26.35 -16.19
C GLY A 369 15.52 -25.42 -16.07
N ASN A 370 15.52 -24.35 -16.88
CA ASN A 370 14.40 -23.44 -17.00
C ASN A 370 13.16 -24.15 -17.55
N ILE A 371 11.98 -23.76 -17.05
CA ILE A 371 10.70 -24.26 -17.53
C ILE A 371 9.88 -23.08 -18.02
N GLY A 372 9.22 -23.21 -19.17
CA GLY A 372 8.28 -22.23 -19.67
C GLY A 372 7.09 -22.05 -18.72
N VAL A 373 6.48 -20.89 -18.77
CA VAL A 373 5.26 -20.58 -18.03
C VAL A 373 4.12 -20.40 -19.02
N ARG A 374 2.94 -20.89 -18.70
CA ARG A 374 1.73 -20.74 -19.49
C ARG A 374 0.54 -20.43 -18.60
N ILE A 375 -0.62 -20.19 -19.17
CA ILE A 375 -1.89 -20.07 -18.44
C ILE A 375 -2.84 -21.17 -18.92
N GLY A 376 -3.61 -21.74 -18.01
CA GLY A 376 -4.53 -22.83 -18.28
C GLY A 376 -5.58 -22.98 -17.19
N ASP A 377 -6.48 -23.96 -17.39
CA ASP A 377 -7.50 -24.26 -16.39
C ASP A 377 -6.84 -24.69 -15.06
N TYR A 378 -7.31 -24.14 -13.96
CA TYR A 378 -6.83 -24.53 -12.65
C TYR A 378 -7.36 -25.93 -12.27
N MET A 379 -6.44 -26.84 -12.02
CA MET A 379 -6.74 -28.25 -11.73
C MET A 379 -6.20 -28.72 -10.38
N PHE A 380 -5.89 -27.78 -9.46
CA PHE A 380 -5.34 -28.05 -8.12
C PHE A 380 -3.99 -28.80 -8.12
N ARG A 381 -3.22 -28.69 -9.21
CA ARG A 381 -1.96 -29.41 -9.40
C ARG A 381 -0.75 -28.66 -8.84
N PRO A 382 0.33 -29.33 -8.43
CA PRO A 382 1.52 -28.70 -7.86
C PRO A 382 2.14 -27.61 -8.75
N HIS A 383 2.15 -27.80 -10.07
CA HIS A 383 2.74 -26.85 -11.03
C HIS A 383 1.90 -25.56 -11.22
N GLN A 384 0.77 -25.42 -10.53
CA GLN A 384 -0.15 -24.27 -10.57
C GLN A 384 -0.18 -23.50 -9.25
N LYS A 385 0.56 -23.95 -8.22
CA LYS A 385 0.54 -23.36 -6.90
C LYS A 385 1.81 -22.55 -6.66
N TRP A 386 1.63 -21.29 -6.36
CA TRP A 386 2.72 -20.34 -6.21
C TRP A 386 2.80 -19.81 -4.78
N THR A 387 3.92 -20.05 -4.13
CA THR A 387 4.23 -19.44 -2.83
C THR A 387 4.86 -18.08 -3.04
N ILE A 388 4.24 -17.05 -2.48
CA ILE A 388 4.66 -15.66 -2.57
C ILE A 388 5.17 -15.22 -1.20
N THR A 389 6.43 -14.78 -1.17
CA THR A 389 7.10 -14.37 0.06
C THR A 389 7.81 -13.04 -0.14
N ALA A 390 7.71 -12.13 0.80
CA ALA A 390 8.42 -10.87 0.79
C ALA A 390 9.95 -11.10 0.85
N VAL A 391 10.69 -10.20 0.20
CA VAL A 391 12.16 -10.18 0.18
C VAL A 391 12.61 -8.80 0.70
N PRO A 392 12.56 -8.56 2.01
CA PRO A 392 12.81 -7.26 2.61
C PRO A 392 14.17 -6.65 2.27
N GLU A 393 15.20 -7.51 2.14
CA GLU A 393 16.56 -7.11 1.78
C GLU A 393 16.68 -6.57 0.35
N ALA A 394 15.69 -6.86 -0.50
CA ALA A 394 15.65 -6.32 -1.86
C ALA A 394 15.08 -4.89 -1.93
N GLY A 395 14.67 -4.31 -0.78
CA GLY A 395 13.97 -3.04 -0.69
C GLY A 395 12.48 -3.17 -1.03
N GLY A 396 11.88 -2.05 -1.40
CA GLY A 396 10.47 -2.01 -1.69
C GLY A 396 10.08 -0.91 -2.68
N TYR A 397 8.80 -0.61 -2.67
CA TYR A 397 8.16 0.45 -3.44
C TYR A 397 7.06 1.08 -2.58
N LEU A 398 6.46 2.16 -3.00
CA LEU A 398 5.49 2.88 -2.16
C LEU A 398 4.39 1.95 -1.62
N GLY A 399 4.47 1.65 -0.32
CA GLY A 399 3.51 0.84 0.41
C GLY A 399 3.79 -0.67 0.47
N GLY A 400 4.91 -1.19 -0.02
CA GLY A 400 5.18 -2.62 0.06
C GLY A 400 6.59 -3.06 -0.30
N PRO A 401 6.99 -4.28 0.10
CA PRO A 401 8.26 -4.91 -0.27
C PRO A 401 8.21 -5.48 -1.68
N TYR A 402 9.37 -5.85 -2.22
CA TYR A 402 9.43 -6.80 -3.34
C TYR A 402 9.17 -8.22 -2.85
N PHE A 403 8.62 -9.04 -3.73
CA PHE A 403 8.28 -10.43 -3.48
C PHE A 403 9.05 -11.37 -4.40
N LYS A 404 9.34 -12.58 -3.94
CA LYS A 404 9.61 -13.74 -4.78
C LYS A 404 8.34 -14.53 -4.99
N ILE A 405 8.19 -15.10 -6.18
CA ILE A 405 7.07 -15.96 -6.58
C ILE A 405 7.67 -17.32 -6.96
N VAL A 406 7.42 -18.33 -6.15
CA VAL A 406 8.09 -19.65 -6.23
C VAL A 406 7.03 -20.73 -6.28
N ILE A 407 7.22 -21.76 -7.08
CA ILE A 407 6.32 -22.94 -7.07
C ILE A 407 6.38 -23.63 -5.70
N GLU A 408 5.21 -23.91 -5.14
CA GLU A 408 5.07 -24.56 -3.84
C GLU A 408 5.89 -25.87 -3.76
N GLY A 409 6.64 -26.01 -2.66
CA GLY A 409 7.46 -27.20 -2.41
C GLY A 409 8.75 -27.30 -3.26
N THR A 410 9.12 -26.20 -3.96
CA THR A 410 10.37 -26.13 -4.74
C THR A 410 11.10 -24.82 -4.50
N ASP A 411 12.30 -24.68 -5.07
CA ASP A 411 13.03 -23.41 -5.14
C ASP A 411 12.78 -22.65 -6.46
N ARG A 412 11.97 -23.21 -7.36
CA ARG A 412 11.73 -22.66 -8.71
C ARG A 412 11.02 -21.32 -8.67
N ALA A 413 11.71 -20.31 -9.17
CA ALA A 413 11.20 -18.94 -9.11
C ALA A 413 10.74 -18.44 -10.48
N LEU A 414 9.69 -17.62 -10.49
CA LEU A 414 9.26 -16.84 -11.64
C LEU A 414 10.29 -15.74 -11.92
N ALA A 415 10.68 -15.59 -13.17
CA ALA A 415 11.67 -14.61 -13.60
C ALA A 415 11.29 -13.97 -14.94
N ALA A 416 11.63 -12.67 -15.09
CA ALA A 416 11.55 -11.97 -16.37
C ALA A 416 12.77 -12.28 -17.23
N THR A 417 12.61 -12.25 -18.55
CA THR A 417 13.69 -12.47 -19.52
C THR A 417 14.01 -11.20 -20.32
N ALA A 418 15.13 -11.20 -21.03
CA ALA A 418 15.57 -10.04 -21.81
C ALA A 418 14.71 -9.73 -23.05
N ASP A 419 13.93 -10.69 -23.49
CA ASP A 419 12.95 -10.58 -24.58
C ASP A 419 11.52 -10.35 -24.09
N ALA A 420 11.38 -9.86 -22.85
CA ALA A 420 10.13 -9.52 -22.21
C ALA A 420 9.16 -10.70 -22.04
N GLU A 421 9.69 -11.89 -21.88
CA GLU A 421 8.92 -13.09 -21.54
C GLU A 421 9.08 -13.45 -20.06
N VAL A 422 8.34 -14.45 -19.62
CA VAL A 422 8.42 -15.02 -18.27
C VAL A 422 8.74 -16.50 -18.31
N ILE A 423 9.61 -16.91 -17.43
CA ILE A 423 10.02 -18.32 -17.25
C ILE A 423 10.07 -18.66 -15.77
N SER A 424 10.12 -19.95 -15.48
CA SER A 424 10.55 -20.45 -14.18
C SER A 424 12.01 -20.87 -14.25
N VAL A 425 12.85 -20.24 -13.43
CA VAL A 425 14.26 -20.64 -13.24
C VAL A 425 14.37 -21.69 -12.12
N PRO A 426 15.44 -22.52 -12.08
CA PRO A 426 15.54 -23.61 -11.11
C PRO A 426 15.53 -23.21 -9.66
N ALA A 427 16.06 -22.01 -9.34
CA ALA A 427 16.12 -21.52 -7.96
C ALA A 427 16.04 -19.99 -7.89
N PHE A 428 15.47 -19.50 -6.79
CA PHE A 428 15.55 -18.10 -6.43
C PHE A 428 16.95 -17.74 -5.99
N THR A 429 17.57 -16.77 -6.65
CA THR A 429 18.94 -16.30 -6.34
C THR A 429 18.98 -14.86 -5.79
N GLY A 430 17.84 -14.18 -5.78
CA GLY A 430 17.76 -12.76 -5.42
C GLY A 430 18.09 -11.82 -6.60
N ALA A 431 18.25 -12.35 -7.81
CA ALA A 431 18.47 -11.54 -9.01
C ALA A 431 17.27 -10.59 -9.25
N PRO A 432 17.50 -9.35 -9.70
CA PRO A 432 16.43 -8.34 -9.83
C PRO A 432 15.25 -8.76 -10.70
N GLU A 433 15.48 -9.56 -11.73
CA GLU A 433 14.46 -10.12 -12.62
C GLU A 433 13.58 -11.20 -11.96
N GLN A 434 13.95 -11.69 -10.77
CA GLN A 434 13.20 -12.67 -9.97
C GLN A 434 12.40 -11.99 -8.83
N LEU A 435 12.47 -10.67 -8.75
CA LEU A 435 11.81 -9.87 -7.75
C LEU A 435 10.58 -9.20 -8.37
N TRP A 436 9.45 -9.26 -7.66
CA TRP A 436 8.16 -8.83 -8.19
C TRP A 436 7.53 -7.78 -7.29
N ARG A 437 6.99 -6.74 -7.90
CA ARG A 437 6.10 -5.77 -7.30
C ARG A 437 4.66 -6.23 -7.54
N ILE A 438 3.83 -6.22 -6.50
CA ILE A 438 2.42 -6.58 -6.56
C ILE A 438 1.61 -5.39 -6.06
N ASP A 439 0.88 -4.73 -6.95
CA ASP A 439 0.03 -3.59 -6.62
C ASP A 439 -1.44 -3.98 -6.69
N GLN A 440 -2.20 -3.68 -5.65
CA GLN A 440 -3.66 -3.73 -5.74
C GLN A 440 -4.17 -2.49 -6.47
N LEU A 441 -4.98 -2.71 -7.50
CA LEU A 441 -5.60 -1.67 -8.31
C LEU A 441 -6.85 -1.12 -7.62
N THR A 442 -7.33 0.03 -8.09
CA THR A 442 -8.51 0.69 -7.50
C THR A 442 -9.80 -0.13 -7.60
N ASP A 443 -9.89 -1.08 -8.52
CA ASP A 443 -11.01 -2.04 -8.66
C ASP A 443 -10.89 -3.29 -7.77
N GLY A 444 -9.75 -3.45 -7.09
CA GLY A 444 -9.46 -4.56 -6.19
C GLY A 444 -8.66 -5.69 -6.81
N THR A 445 -8.50 -5.72 -8.14
CA THR A 445 -7.61 -6.66 -8.83
C THR A 445 -6.14 -6.29 -8.63
N TYR A 446 -5.22 -7.06 -9.17
CA TYR A 446 -3.79 -6.85 -8.96
C TYR A 446 -3.03 -6.71 -10.27
N ARG A 447 -1.99 -5.87 -10.22
CA ARG A 447 -0.94 -5.77 -11.22
C ARG A 447 0.34 -6.42 -10.67
N ILE A 448 0.97 -7.27 -11.48
CA ILE A 448 2.23 -7.95 -11.15
C ILE A 448 3.31 -7.42 -12.09
N MET A 449 4.43 -6.93 -11.53
CA MET A 449 5.48 -6.26 -12.29
C MET A 449 6.86 -6.75 -11.83
N PRO A 450 7.77 -7.16 -12.72
CA PRO A 450 9.13 -7.46 -12.31
C PRO A 450 9.86 -6.18 -11.86
N LYS A 451 10.77 -6.31 -10.91
CA LYS A 451 11.62 -5.19 -10.49
C LYS A 451 12.47 -4.67 -11.64
N VAL A 452 12.98 -5.59 -12.45
CA VAL A 452 13.79 -5.30 -13.64
C VAL A 452 13.43 -6.27 -14.76
N VAL A 453 13.29 -5.75 -15.96
CA VAL A 453 13.34 -6.54 -17.18
C VAL A 453 14.78 -6.46 -17.70
N PRO A 454 15.52 -7.58 -17.84
CA PRO A 454 16.92 -7.56 -18.27
C PRO A 454 17.08 -6.81 -19.60
N ASN A 455 18.12 -5.98 -19.69
CA ASN A 455 18.44 -5.17 -20.87
C ASN A 455 17.36 -4.16 -21.29
N SER A 456 16.41 -3.84 -20.41
CA SER A 456 15.34 -2.86 -20.66
C SER A 456 15.18 -1.91 -19.47
N ASN A 457 14.83 -0.66 -19.78
CA ASN A 457 14.39 0.33 -18.78
C ASN A 457 12.85 0.49 -18.76
N GLU A 458 12.16 -0.32 -19.55
CA GLU A 458 10.69 -0.24 -19.63
C GLU A 458 10.04 -0.85 -18.39
N LYS A 459 8.97 -0.20 -17.94
CA LYS A 459 8.14 -0.69 -16.84
C LYS A 459 7.04 -1.58 -17.40
N LEU A 460 7.36 -2.87 -17.55
CA LEU A 460 6.42 -3.86 -18.06
C LEU A 460 5.73 -4.60 -16.92
N VAL A 461 4.56 -5.18 -17.23
CA VAL A 461 3.74 -5.97 -16.29
C VAL A 461 3.46 -7.35 -16.86
N LEU A 462 3.20 -8.29 -15.97
CA LEU A 462 2.73 -9.61 -16.35
C LEU A 462 1.35 -9.52 -17.01
N MET A 463 1.23 -10.06 -18.22
CA MET A 463 0.01 -10.06 -19.02
C MET A 463 -0.34 -11.46 -19.49
N SER A 464 -1.62 -11.72 -19.67
CA SER A 464 -2.11 -12.89 -20.37
C SER A 464 -2.35 -12.53 -21.84
N SER A 465 -1.43 -12.90 -22.73
CA SER A 465 -1.56 -12.70 -24.17
C SER A 465 -2.06 -13.97 -24.84
N GLY A 466 -3.04 -13.84 -25.77
CA GLY A 466 -3.65 -15.01 -26.37
C GLY A 466 -4.39 -15.88 -25.35
N ASP A 467 -4.52 -17.17 -25.60
CA ASP A 467 -5.29 -18.08 -24.76
C ASP A 467 -4.42 -18.85 -23.74
N SER A 468 -3.12 -18.87 -23.90
CA SER A 468 -2.25 -19.69 -23.07
C SER A 468 -0.86 -19.09 -22.76
N THR A 469 -0.55 -17.93 -23.27
CA THR A 469 0.81 -17.37 -23.19
C THR A 469 0.85 -16.15 -22.29
N PRO A 470 1.47 -16.23 -21.10
CA PRO A 470 1.82 -15.04 -20.33
C PRO A 470 3.07 -14.40 -20.93
N THR A 471 3.14 -13.09 -20.91
CA THR A 471 4.27 -12.28 -21.37
C THR A 471 4.40 -11.02 -20.53
N LEU A 472 5.40 -10.20 -20.78
CA LEU A 472 5.51 -8.86 -20.21
C LEU A 472 5.13 -7.83 -21.25
N GLY A 473 4.31 -6.84 -20.86
CA GLY A 473 3.88 -5.79 -21.75
C GLY A 473 3.48 -4.52 -21.01
N THR A 474 3.17 -3.47 -21.76
CA THR A 474 2.71 -2.20 -21.19
C THR A 474 1.35 -2.39 -20.51
N PHE A 475 1.22 -1.86 -19.30
CA PHE A 475 -0.02 -1.94 -18.53
C PHE A 475 -1.15 -1.14 -19.22
N ASP A 476 -2.32 -1.76 -19.32
CA ASP A 476 -3.56 -1.11 -19.73
C ASP A 476 -4.65 -1.35 -18.68
N MET A 477 -5.03 -0.28 -17.98
CA MET A 477 -6.03 -0.32 -16.92
C MET A 477 -7.42 -0.78 -17.42
N ASN A 478 -7.72 -0.59 -18.71
CA ASN A 478 -9.00 -0.95 -19.32
C ASN A 478 -9.01 -2.39 -19.87
N SER A 479 -7.89 -3.10 -19.79
CA SER A 479 -7.74 -4.47 -20.28
C SER A 479 -7.60 -5.46 -19.14
N ASP A 480 -8.41 -6.49 -19.15
CA ASP A 480 -8.29 -7.62 -18.20
C ASP A 480 -7.03 -8.47 -18.44
N ASN A 481 -6.34 -8.27 -19.56
CA ASN A 481 -5.12 -9.00 -19.91
C ASN A 481 -3.98 -8.78 -18.91
N SER A 482 -3.91 -7.60 -18.27
CA SER A 482 -2.87 -7.22 -17.32
C SER A 482 -3.32 -7.20 -15.87
N LYS A 483 -4.49 -7.79 -15.59
CA LYS A 483 -5.07 -7.87 -14.26
C LYS A 483 -5.12 -9.31 -13.75
N TRP A 484 -4.85 -9.46 -12.48
CA TRP A 484 -4.71 -10.76 -11.82
C TRP A 484 -5.45 -10.79 -10.49
N ASP A 485 -5.84 -12.00 -10.09
CA ASP A 485 -6.32 -12.33 -8.75
C ASP A 485 -5.44 -13.38 -8.09
N PHE A 486 -5.47 -13.41 -6.77
CA PHE A 486 -4.78 -14.38 -5.94
C PHE A 486 -5.80 -15.12 -5.08
N LYS A 487 -5.98 -16.40 -5.34
CA LYS A 487 -6.85 -17.27 -4.55
C LYS A 487 -5.99 -18.11 -3.61
N ALA A 488 -6.17 -17.91 -2.30
CA ALA A 488 -5.43 -18.66 -1.28
C ALA A 488 -5.87 -20.14 -1.22
N HIS A 489 -4.92 -20.99 -0.86
CA HIS A 489 -5.10 -22.43 -0.64
C HIS A 489 -4.99 -22.81 0.81
#